data_ea18753030e3b953fa8826a6f931b7d6
#
_entry.id   ea18753030e3b953fa8826a6f931b7d6
#
_cell.length_a   1.000
_cell.length_b   1.000
_cell.length_c   1.000
_cell.angle_alpha   90.00
_cell.angle_beta   90.00
_cell.angle_gamma   90.00
#
_symmetry.space_group_name_H-M   'P 1'
#
loop_
_entity.id
_entity.type
_entity.pdbx_description
1 polymer ?
#
loop_
_entity_poly.entity_id
_entity_poly.type
_entity_poly.pdbx_seq_one_letter_code
_entity_poly.pdbx_strand_id
1 'polypeptide(L)'
;MIKKKNNLKKLTFVVAPASDEVESLNFQKLVKHLEEKLETSINLKYTNSYKDALLSVKDGSAKLGWLGSYAYMKLDQQNIDIEPFAVGILKGRTTSNYHSLFIVNSKSDIKRIEDLRTKSLTLSDKFSASGYEVPKYELENIGLPI
;
A
#
# COMPACT_ATOMS: atom_id res chain seq x y z
N MET A 1 -37.31 21.71 4.22
CA MET A 1 -36.15 21.30 3.39
C MET A 1 -35.88 19.83 3.70
N ILE A 2 -36.34 18.93 2.84
CA ILE A 2 -36.21 17.47 3.06
C ILE A 2 -34.77 17.12 2.68
N LYS A 3 -33.90 16.80 3.67
CA LYS A 3 -32.62 16.17 3.42
C LYS A 3 -32.87 14.83 2.72
N LYS A 4 -32.57 14.72 1.43
CA LYS A 4 -32.50 13.45 0.74
C LYS A 4 -31.55 12.58 1.57
N LYS A 5 -32.08 11.56 2.26
CA LYS A 5 -31.28 10.45 2.78
C LYS A 5 -30.62 9.81 1.56
N ASN A 6 -29.35 10.11 1.36
CA ASN A 6 -28.53 9.35 0.44
C ASN A 6 -28.50 7.91 0.98
N ASN A 7 -29.24 7.03 0.33
CA ASN A 7 -29.08 5.58 0.50
C ASN A 7 -27.73 5.18 -0.11
N LEU A 8 -26.63 5.66 0.48
CA LEU A 8 -25.30 5.18 0.13
C LEU A 8 -25.28 3.70 0.53
N LYS A 9 -25.21 2.83 -0.48
CA LYS A 9 -24.96 1.41 -0.27
C LYS A 9 -23.71 1.29 0.58
N LYS A 10 -23.72 0.33 1.52
CA LYS A 10 -22.56 -0.03 2.34
C LYS A 10 -21.28 -0.02 1.50
N LEU A 11 -20.32 0.83 1.88
CA LEU A 11 -19.05 0.91 1.17
C LEU A 11 -18.12 -0.21 1.62
N THR A 12 -17.23 -0.66 0.74
CA THR A 12 -16.11 -1.52 1.11
C THR A 12 -14.82 -0.71 1.01
N PHE A 13 -14.04 -0.72 2.08
CA PHE A 13 -12.68 -0.19 2.13
C PHE A 13 -11.71 -1.36 2.19
N VAL A 14 -10.94 -1.53 1.13
CA VAL A 14 -9.93 -2.59 1.03
C VAL A 14 -8.56 -2.06 1.41
N VAL A 15 -7.83 -2.86 2.16
CA VAL A 15 -6.45 -2.60 2.58
C VAL A 15 -5.59 -3.78 2.17
N ALA A 16 -4.43 -3.53 1.57
CA ALA A 16 -3.40 -4.53 1.38
C ALA A 16 -3.01 -5.14 2.74
N PRO A 17 -2.36 -6.31 2.79
CA PRO A 17 -2.06 -6.96 4.05
C PRO A 17 -1.44 -5.99 5.06
N ALA A 18 -2.05 -5.85 6.23
CA ALA A 18 -1.49 -5.10 7.34
C ALA A 18 -0.28 -5.86 7.91
N SER A 19 0.78 -5.15 8.23
CA SER A 19 2.01 -5.77 8.74
C SER A 19 1.89 -6.21 10.19
N ASP A 20 1.01 -5.57 10.99
CA ASP A 20 0.82 -5.85 12.41
C ASP A 20 -0.55 -5.38 12.96
N GLU A 21 -0.79 -5.67 14.25
CA GLU A 21 -2.01 -5.27 14.95
C GLU A 21 -2.16 -3.74 15.07
N VAL A 22 -1.07 -3.01 15.22
CA VAL A 22 -1.09 -1.56 15.36
C VAL A 22 -1.59 -0.89 14.09
N GLU A 23 -1.11 -1.35 12.95
CA GLU A 23 -1.56 -0.90 11.64
C GLU A 23 -3.05 -1.20 11.46
N SER A 24 -3.49 -2.42 11.83
CA SER A 24 -4.88 -2.82 11.80
C SER A 24 -5.78 -1.89 12.64
N LEU A 25 -5.37 -1.55 13.86
CA LEU A 25 -6.10 -0.62 14.74
C LEU A 25 -6.20 0.79 14.16
N ASN A 26 -5.17 1.25 13.45
CA ASN A 26 -5.20 2.56 12.81
C ASN A 26 -6.21 2.61 11.66
N PHE A 27 -6.32 1.55 10.86
CA PHE A 27 -7.35 1.47 9.82
C PHE A 27 -8.77 1.38 10.40
N GLN A 28 -8.98 0.70 11.52
CA GLN A 28 -10.28 0.68 12.20
C GLN A 28 -10.68 2.08 12.67
N LYS A 29 -9.74 2.87 13.23
CA LYS A 29 -9.99 4.25 13.64
C LYS A 29 -10.31 5.15 12.44
N LEU A 30 -9.59 4.98 11.33
CA LEU A 30 -9.83 5.71 10.09
C LEU A 30 -11.24 5.40 9.55
N VAL A 31 -11.61 4.14 9.49
CA VAL A 31 -12.94 3.71 9.02
C VAL A 31 -14.03 4.32 9.89
N LYS A 32 -13.92 4.25 11.21
CA LYS A 32 -14.89 4.86 12.11
C LYS A 32 -15.04 6.36 11.86
N HIS A 33 -13.93 7.07 11.66
CA HIS A 33 -13.96 8.50 11.33
C HIS A 33 -14.66 8.77 9.99
N LEU A 34 -14.39 7.95 8.97
CA LEU A 34 -15.05 8.06 7.67
C LEU A 34 -16.55 7.75 7.75
N GLU A 35 -16.97 6.74 8.50
CA GLU A 35 -18.37 6.41 8.72
C GLU A 35 -19.14 7.57 9.34
N GLU A 36 -18.54 8.23 10.35
CA GLU A 36 -19.11 9.41 11.02
C GLU A 36 -19.25 10.60 10.05
N LYS A 37 -18.23 10.81 9.16
CA LYS A 37 -18.25 11.94 8.23
C LYS A 37 -19.14 11.71 7.02
N LEU A 38 -19.23 10.48 6.55
CA LEU A 38 -20.01 10.12 5.35
C LEU A 38 -21.43 9.68 5.67
N GLU A 39 -21.78 9.54 6.95
CA GLU A 39 -23.07 9.03 7.41
C GLU A 39 -23.44 7.68 6.75
N THR A 40 -22.43 6.80 6.56
CA THR A 40 -22.60 5.50 5.89
C THR A 40 -21.75 4.42 6.53
N SER A 41 -22.18 3.16 6.45
CA SER A 41 -21.38 2.03 6.96
C SER A 41 -20.26 1.66 5.99
N ILE A 42 -19.07 1.38 6.53
CA ILE A 42 -17.91 0.96 5.77
C ILE A 42 -17.44 -0.42 6.24
N ASN A 43 -17.43 -1.37 5.32
CA ASN A 43 -16.84 -2.69 5.56
C ASN A 43 -15.35 -2.66 5.32
N LEU A 44 -14.56 -2.69 6.39
CA LEU A 44 -13.10 -2.80 6.31
C LEU A 44 -12.72 -4.24 5.96
N LYS A 45 -11.98 -4.42 4.86
CA LYS A 45 -11.53 -5.71 4.37
C LYS A 45 -10.02 -5.72 4.20
N TYR A 46 -9.33 -6.56 4.96
CA TYR A 46 -7.92 -6.87 4.70
C TYR A 46 -7.83 -7.96 3.65
N THR A 47 -6.87 -7.83 2.75
CA THR A 47 -6.60 -8.82 1.70
C THR A 47 -5.36 -9.62 2.03
N ASN A 48 -5.23 -10.80 1.42
CA ASN A 48 -4.07 -11.66 1.61
C ASN A 48 -2.85 -11.22 0.77
N SER A 49 -3.08 -10.36 -0.23
CA SER A 49 -2.03 -9.87 -1.12
C SER A 49 -2.34 -8.47 -1.64
N TYR A 50 -1.33 -7.75 -2.09
CA TYR A 50 -1.49 -6.49 -2.82
C TYR A 50 -2.33 -6.66 -4.08
N LYS A 51 -2.17 -7.79 -4.77
CA LYS A 51 -2.94 -8.13 -5.97
C LYS A 51 -4.43 -8.21 -5.68
N ASP A 52 -4.84 -8.82 -4.58
CA ASP A 52 -6.26 -8.96 -4.21
C ASP A 52 -6.87 -7.60 -3.87
N ALA A 53 -6.12 -6.72 -3.20
CA ALA A 53 -6.56 -5.35 -2.95
C ALA A 53 -6.77 -4.59 -4.27
N LEU A 54 -5.80 -4.67 -5.18
CA LEU A 54 -5.85 -4.06 -6.50
C LEU A 54 -7.05 -4.57 -7.31
N LEU A 55 -7.28 -5.87 -7.36
CA LEU A 55 -8.40 -6.47 -8.07
C LEU A 55 -9.75 -6.02 -7.49
N SER A 56 -9.87 -5.92 -6.16
CA SER A 56 -11.10 -5.44 -5.51
C SER A 56 -11.45 -3.99 -5.86
N VAL A 57 -10.45 -3.14 -6.09
CA VAL A 57 -10.66 -1.78 -6.59
C VAL A 57 -11.00 -1.81 -8.08
N LYS A 58 -10.26 -2.59 -8.87
CA LYS A 58 -10.44 -2.70 -10.31
C LYS A 58 -11.85 -3.18 -10.72
N ASP A 59 -12.38 -4.18 -10.04
CA ASP A 59 -13.71 -4.74 -10.33
C ASP A 59 -14.85 -3.94 -9.67
N GLY A 60 -14.52 -2.90 -8.88
CA GLY A 60 -15.47 -2.04 -8.22
C GLY A 60 -16.15 -2.65 -6.99
N SER A 61 -15.74 -3.83 -6.52
CA SER A 61 -16.22 -4.44 -5.29
C SER A 61 -15.78 -3.66 -4.05
N ALA A 62 -14.65 -2.97 -4.11
CA ALA A 62 -14.24 -1.97 -3.15
C ALA A 62 -14.29 -0.56 -3.76
N LYS A 63 -14.94 0.38 -3.06
CA LYS A 63 -15.04 1.79 -3.46
C LYS A 63 -13.96 2.66 -2.83
N LEU A 64 -13.33 2.17 -1.80
CA LEU A 64 -12.18 2.80 -1.14
C LEU A 64 -11.05 1.78 -1.06
N GLY A 65 -9.82 2.23 -1.29
CA GLY A 65 -8.64 1.37 -1.22
C GLY A 65 -7.45 2.10 -0.60
N TRP A 66 -6.75 1.44 0.31
CA TRP A 66 -5.42 1.85 0.74
C TRP A 66 -4.41 1.04 -0.06
N LEU A 67 -3.79 1.69 -1.03
CA LEU A 67 -2.88 1.07 -1.99
C LEU A 67 -1.48 1.70 -1.90
N GLY A 68 -0.47 0.90 -2.15
CA GLY A 68 0.87 1.43 -2.41
C GLY A 68 0.95 2.17 -3.75
N SER A 69 1.91 3.07 -3.88
CA SER A 69 2.07 3.92 -5.09
C SER A 69 2.21 3.11 -6.38
N TYR A 70 2.92 1.98 -6.35
CA TYR A 70 3.06 1.13 -7.54
C TYR A 70 1.76 0.43 -7.92
N ALA A 71 1.00 -0.05 -6.94
CA ALA A 71 -0.32 -0.65 -7.20
C ALA A 71 -1.30 0.37 -7.79
N TYR A 72 -1.30 1.62 -7.27
CA TYR A 72 -2.07 2.73 -7.85
C TYR A 72 -1.66 2.98 -9.31
N MET A 73 -0.37 3.14 -9.59
CA MET A 73 0.14 3.36 -10.95
C MET A 73 -0.28 2.25 -11.93
N LYS A 74 -0.33 0.99 -11.47
CA LYS A 74 -0.79 -0.13 -12.30
C LYS A 74 -2.28 -0.06 -12.65
N LEU A 75 -3.11 0.49 -11.78
CA LEU A 75 -4.53 0.72 -12.09
C LEU A 75 -4.70 1.91 -13.05
N ASP A 76 -3.97 2.99 -12.81
CA ASP A 76 -3.97 4.18 -13.65
C ASP A 76 -3.56 3.85 -15.10
N GLN A 77 -2.48 3.09 -15.28
CA GLN A 77 -2.04 2.60 -16.59
C GLN A 77 -3.08 1.73 -17.33
N GLN A 78 -4.02 1.16 -16.62
CA GLN A 78 -5.13 0.39 -17.18
C GLN A 78 -6.40 1.24 -17.44
N ASN A 79 -6.31 2.57 -17.28
CA ASN A 79 -7.42 3.52 -17.39
C ASN A 79 -8.58 3.16 -16.45
N ILE A 80 -8.28 2.65 -15.25
CA ILE A 80 -9.28 2.45 -14.22
C ILE A 80 -9.57 3.80 -13.59
N ASP A 81 -10.85 4.18 -13.56
CA ASP A 81 -11.31 5.47 -12.99
C ASP A 81 -11.17 5.47 -11.46
N ILE A 82 -10.01 5.90 -11.00
CA ILE A 82 -9.64 6.00 -9.58
C ILE A 82 -8.96 7.34 -9.31
N GLU A 83 -9.23 7.91 -8.16
CA GLU A 83 -8.65 9.18 -7.72
C GLU A 83 -7.98 9.04 -6.35
N PRO A 84 -6.68 9.38 -6.22
CA PRO A 84 -6.02 9.45 -4.91
C PRO A 84 -6.44 10.75 -4.22
N PHE A 85 -7.08 10.66 -3.06
CA PHE A 85 -7.58 11.81 -2.32
C PHE A 85 -6.88 12.06 -0.98
N ALA A 86 -6.07 11.10 -0.50
CA ALA A 86 -5.34 11.21 0.76
C ALA A 86 -4.05 10.40 0.74
N VAL A 87 -3.08 10.79 1.55
CA VAL A 87 -1.83 10.07 1.78
C VAL A 87 -1.55 9.99 3.28
N GLY A 88 -1.02 8.86 3.72
CA GLY A 88 -0.60 8.67 5.11
C GLY A 88 0.69 9.41 5.40
N ILE A 89 0.71 10.16 6.51
CA ILE A 89 1.90 10.82 7.02
C ILE A 89 2.16 10.31 8.43
N LEU A 90 3.38 9.88 8.72
CA LEU A 90 3.77 9.44 10.06
C LEU A 90 3.69 10.60 11.06
N LYS A 91 3.20 10.32 12.26
CA LYS A 91 3.11 11.32 13.33
C LYS A 91 4.47 11.98 13.56
N GLY A 92 4.47 13.31 13.55
CA GLY A 92 5.68 14.12 13.73
C GLY A 92 6.47 14.38 12.44
N ARG A 93 6.02 13.88 11.30
CA ARG A 93 6.58 14.24 9.99
C ARG A 93 5.67 15.23 9.25
N THR A 94 6.26 15.99 8.33
CA THR A 94 5.56 16.96 7.46
C THR A 94 5.37 16.44 6.04
N THR A 95 6.00 15.31 5.71
CA THR A 95 5.94 14.69 4.38
C THR A 95 5.61 13.21 4.48
N SER A 96 5.07 12.63 3.41
CA SER A 96 4.80 11.19 3.28
C SER A 96 6.03 10.38 2.82
N ASN A 97 7.18 11.03 2.65
CA ASN A 97 8.38 10.37 2.16
C ASN A 97 8.96 9.41 3.22
N TYR A 98 9.48 8.29 2.75
CA TYR A 98 10.23 7.32 3.55
C TYR A 98 11.32 6.66 2.69
N HIS A 99 12.25 5.96 3.32
CA HIS A 99 13.35 5.27 2.65
C HIS A 99 13.12 3.76 2.65
N SER A 100 13.49 3.13 1.55
CA SER A 100 13.73 1.70 1.50
C SER A 100 15.17 1.41 1.90
N LEU A 101 15.38 0.35 2.68
CA LEU A 101 16.70 -0.03 3.19
C LEU A 101 17.00 -1.49 2.87
N PHE A 102 18.21 -1.76 2.36
CA PHE A 102 18.76 -3.11 2.39
C PHE A 102 19.30 -3.40 3.79
N ILE A 103 18.88 -4.49 4.38
CA ILE A 103 19.34 -4.91 5.71
C ILE A 103 20.03 -6.27 5.62
N VAL A 104 21.09 -6.42 6.38
CA VAL A 104 21.83 -7.68 6.52
C VAL A 104 22.13 -7.97 7.98
N ASN A 105 22.46 -9.21 8.28
CA ASN A 105 22.92 -9.55 9.63
C ASN A 105 24.19 -8.73 9.95
N SER A 106 24.26 -8.16 11.15
CA SER A 106 25.40 -7.32 11.60
C SER A 106 26.75 -8.06 11.59
N LYS A 107 26.71 -9.39 11.70
CA LYS A 107 27.90 -10.27 11.62
C LYS A 107 28.22 -10.76 10.21
N SER A 108 27.44 -10.32 9.20
CA SER A 108 27.66 -10.66 7.81
C SER A 108 28.93 -9.98 7.28
N ASP A 109 29.55 -10.60 6.28
CA ASP A 109 30.63 -10.07 5.47
C ASP A 109 30.15 -9.02 4.43
N ILE A 110 28.85 -8.91 4.22
CA ILE A 110 28.24 -7.91 3.33
C ILE A 110 28.33 -6.53 3.98
N LYS A 111 29.10 -5.63 3.37
CA LYS A 111 29.31 -4.25 3.86
C LYS A 111 28.86 -3.20 2.85
N ARG A 112 28.72 -3.57 1.58
CA ARG A 112 28.32 -2.70 0.47
C ARG A 112 27.33 -3.44 -0.41
N ILE A 113 26.61 -2.70 -1.23
CA ILE A 113 25.59 -3.27 -2.11
C ILE A 113 26.18 -4.24 -3.16
N GLU A 114 27.42 -4.01 -3.58
CA GLU A 114 28.13 -4.86 -4.54
C GLU A 114 28.43 -6.25 -3.97
N ASP A 115 28.50 -6.38 -2.65
CA ASP A 115 28.75 -7.66 -1.97
C ASP A 115 27.52 -8.61 -2.05
N LEU A 116 26.39 -8.10 -2.53
CA LEU A 116 25.18 -8.89 -2.81
C LEU A 116 25.35 -9.81 -4.03
N ARG A 117 26.38 -9.61 -4.85
CA ARG A 117 26.65 -10.51 -5.98
C ARG A 117 26.75 -11.95 -5.52
N THR A 118 25.98 -12.84 -6.15
CA THR A 118 25.88 -14.26 -5.81
C THR A 118 25.22 -14.58 -4.44
N LYS A 119 24.63 -13.59 -3.78
CA LYS A 119 23.89 -13.79 -2.54
C LYS A 119 22.37 -13.89 -2.80
N SER A 120 21.67 -14.51 -1.87
CA SER A 120 20.20 -14.51 -1.91
C SER A 120 19.65 -13.22 -1.31
N LEU A 121 18.67 -12.65 -1.97
CA LEU A 121 17.95 -11.47 -1.52
C LEU A 121 16.46 -11.78 -1.38
N THR A 122 15.88 -11.41 -0.27
CA THR A 122 14.42 -11.47 -0.09
C THR A 122 13.84 -10.09 -0.34
N LEU A 123 12.88 -10.02 -1.23
CA LEU A 123 12.10 -8.83 -1.53
C LEU A 123 10.67 -8.99 -1.04
N SER A 124 9.94 -7.88 -0.97
CA SER A 124 8.52 -7.85 -0.63
C SER A 124 7.65 -8.26 -1.83
N ASP A 125 6.35 -7.99 -1.75
CA ASP A 125 5.39 -8.25 -2.83
C ASP A 125 5.74 -7.44 -4.09
N LYS A 126 5.54 -8.05 -5.28
CA LYS A 126 5.81 -7.46 -6.60
C LYS A 126 5.04 -6.17 -6.90
N PHE A 127 3.96 -5.91 -6.18
CA PHE A 127 3.21 -4.65 -6.26
C PHE A 127 3.65 -3.60 -5.24
N SER A 128 4.72 -3.86 -4.48
CA SER A 128 5.33 -2.89 -3.57
C SER A 128 6.37 -2.04 -4.29
N ALA A 129 6.19 -0.73 -4.31
CA ALA A 129 7.19 0.19 -4.85
C ALA A 129 8.51 0.10 -4.07
N SER A 130 8.47 0.31 -2.76
CA SER A 130 9.67 0.37 -1.91
C SER A 130 10.26 -0.99 -1.58
N GLY A 131 9.44 -2.05 -1.54
CA GLY A 131 9.89 -3.39 -1.17
C GLY A 131 10.28 -4.27 -2.35
N TYR A 132 10.00 -3.85 -3.58
CA TYR A 132 10.31 -4.64 -4.78
C TYR A 132 10.83 -3.79 -5.94
N GLU A 133 10.02 -2.89 -6.51
CA GLU A 133 10.35 -2.24 -7.79
C GLU A 133 11.55 -1.29 -7.68
N VAL A 134 11.61 -0.46 -6.64
CA VAL A 134 12.74 0.46 -6.43
C VAL A 134 14.03 -0.31 -6.12
N PRO A 135 14.06 -1.25 -5.15
CA PRO A 135 15.24 -2.09 -4.93
C PRO A 135 15.71 -2.84 -6.17
N LYS A 136 14.79 -3.39 -6.95
CA LYS A 136 15.10 -4.09 -8.20
C LYS A 136 15.77 -3.14 -9.19
N TYR A 137 15.17 -1.98 -9.46
CA TYR A 137 15.69 -0.97 -10.36
C TYR A 137 17.11 -0.52 -9.97
N GLU A 138 17.33 -0.25 -8.68
CA GLU A 138 18.64 0.17 -8.17
C GLU A 138 19.70 -0.92 -8.34
N LEU A 139 19.35 -2.19 -8.10
CA LEU A 139 20.28 -3.31 -8.32
C LEU A 139 20.59 -3.51 -9.79
N GLU A 140 19.61 -3.42 -10.68
CA GLU A 140 19.80 -3.51 -12.13
C GLU A 140 20.74 -2.42 -12.64
N ASN A 141 20.61 -1.17 -12.15
CA ASN A 141 21.46 -0.04 -12.55
C ASN A 141 22.93 -0.22 -12.19
N ILE A 142 23.24 -1.00 -11.18
CA ILE A 142 24.64 -1.32 -10.80
C ILE A 142 25.10 -2.69 -11.29
N GLY A 143 24.38 -3.30 -12.23
CA GLY A 143 24.73 -4.59 -12.83
C GLY A 143 24.55 -5.80 -11.89
N LEU A 144 23.59 -5.72 -10.98
CA LEU A 144 23.16 -6.80 -10.08
C LEU A 144 21.69 -7.18 -10.35
N PRO A 145 21.35 -7.71 -11.52
CA PRO A 145 19.96 -8.05 -11.83
C PRO A 145 19.46 -9.17 -10.92
N ILE A 146 18.16 -9.14 -10.59
CA ILE A 146 17.43 -10.10 -9.75
C ILE A 146 16.26 -10.74 -10.50
#